data_b6e30cd7a13ac75f72bf44448932e35f
#
_entry.id   b6e30cd7a13ac75f72bf44448932e35f
#
_cell.length_a   1.000
_cell.length_b   1.000
_cell.length_c   1.000
_cell.angle_alpha   90.00
_cell.angle_beta   90.00
_cell.angle_gamma   90.00
#
_symmetry.space_group_name_H-M   'P 1'
#
loop_
_entity.id
_entity.type
_entity.pdbx_description
1 polymer ?
#
loop_
_entity_poly.entity_id
_entity_poly.type
_entity_poly.pdbx_seq_one_letter_code
_entity_poly.pdbx_strand_id
1 'polypeptide(L)'
;LKLLLVISGALIFAVVIGCGRMIYAAAYTFLLAPPDWLGTVRWAKPSLIIMGFWGGVGGYNMILYMASLQGVPSSYYEAAEIDGAGPWAKFWAITWPMISPTTFFILIMGIIGGLQSGFMTANVMTEGGPAGSTTTIDYYLYQTAFQRFNMGYASAIAWFLFAVIL
;
A
#
# COMPACT_ATOMS: atom_id res chain seq x y z
N LEU A 1 -55.59 -28.62 22.00
CA LEU A 1 -54.80 -27.66 22.83
C LEU A 1 -53.30 -27.91 22.66
N LYS A 2 -52.77 -29.14 22.80
CA LYS A 2 -51.33 -29.45 22.69
C LYS A 2 -50.79 -29.17 21.28
N LEU A 3 -51.56 -29.42 20.21
CA LEU A 3 -51.14 -29.14 18.83
C LEU A 3 -51.04 -27.65 18.55
N LEU A 4 -51.95 -26.83 19.09
CA LEU A 4 -51.91 -25.37 18.98
C LEU A 4 -50.70 -24.78 19.70
N LEU A 5 -50.30 -25.31 20.85
CA LEU A 5 -49.10 -24.89 21.59
C LEU A 5 -47.81 -25.20 20.84
N VAL A 6 -47.73 -26.36 20.17
CA VAL A 6 -46.57 -26.76 19.37
C VAL A 6 -46.43 -25.86 18.12
N ILE A 7 -47.57 -25.61 17.44
CA ILE A 7 -47.57 -24.74 16.25
C ILE A 7 -47.22 -23.30 16.61
N SER A 8 -47.73 -22.74 17.70
CA SER A 8 -47.41 -21.41 18.16
C SER A 8 -45.95 -21.29 18.59
N GLY A 9 -45.42 -22.31 19.28
CA GLY A 9 -44.02 -22.38 19.66
C GLY A 9 -43.08 -22.43 18.45
N ALA A 10 -43.41 -23.22 17.45
CA ALA A 10 -42.64 -23.31 16.21
C ALA A 10 -42.67 -21.99 15.39
N LEU A 11 -43.82 -21.31 15.36
CA LEU A 11 -43.96 -20.01 14.71
C LEU A 11 -43.15 -18.93 15.43
N ILE A 12 -43.22 -18.88 16.76
CA ILE A 12 -42.41 -17.90 17.55
C ILE A 12 -40.94 -18.18 17.35
N PHE A 13 -40.51 -19.45 17.36
CA PHE A 13 -39.12 -19.84 17.15
C PHE A 13 -38.63 -19.47 15.74
N ALA A 14 -39.45 -19.67 14.69
CA ALA A 14 -39.12 -19.26 13.33
C ALA A 14 -39.01 -17.75 13.17
N VAL A 15 -39.90 -16.98 13.84
CA VAL A 15 -39.84 -15.50 13.83
C VAL A 15 -38.61 -15.01 14.56
N VAL A 16 -38.27 -15.57 15.72
CA VAL A 16 -37.08 -15.16 16.50
C VAL A 16 -35.80 -15.45 15.71
N ILE A 17 -35.70 -16.64 15.08
CA ILE A 17 -34.55 -16.97 14.24
C ILE A 17 -34.51 -16.06 13.00
N GLY A 18 -35.62 -15.81 12.34
CA GLY A 18 -35.72 -14.94 11.17
C GLY A 18 -35.31 -13.49 11.50
N CYS A 19 -35.83 -12.92 12.59
CA CYS A 19 -35.44 -11.60 13.08
C CYS A 19 -33.97 -11.57 13.51
N GLY A 20 -33.48 -12.59 14.20
CA GLY A 20 -32.08 -12.70 14.58
C GLY A 20 -31.15 -12.70 13.38
N ARG A 21 -31.48 -13.45 12.33
CA ARG A 21 -30.71 -13.47 11.08
C ARG A 21 -30.77 -12.13 10.34
N MET A 22 -31.90 -11.46 10.32
CA MET A 22 -32.04 -10.11 9.71
C MET A 22 -31.25 -9.07 10.50
N ILE A 23 -31.32 -9.08 11.82
CA ILE A 23 -30.54 -8.16 12.67
C ILE A 23 -29.05 -8.44 12.51
N TYR A 24 -28.64 -9.70 12.49
CA TYR A 24 -27.24 -10.09 12.27
C TYR A 24 -26.77 -9.69 10.88
N ALA A 25 -27.54 -9.94 9.83
CA ALA A 25 -27.22 -9.52 8.46
C ALA A 25 -27.13 -7.99 8.34
N ALA A 26 -28.08 -7.26 8.94
CA ALA A 26 -28.05 -5.79 8.94
C ALA A 26 -26.86 -5.24 9.74
N ALA A 27 -26.56 -5.80 10.90
CA ALA A 27 -25.39 -5.41 11.70
C ALA A 27 -24.08 -5.75 10.98
N TYR A 28 -24.01 -6.91 10.34
CA TYR A 28 -22.85 -7.32 9.56
C TYR A 28 -22.64 -6.42 8.32
N THR A 29 -23.70 -6.11 7.58
CA THR A 29 -23.60 -5.24 6.40
C THR A 29 -23.34 -3.78 6.75
N PHE A 30 -23.86 -3.29 7.87
CA PHE A 30 -23.75 -1.88 8.26
C PHE A 30 -22.55 -1.56 9.15
N LEU A 31 -22.16 -2.47 10.06
CA LEU A 31 -21.10 -2.26 11.06
C LEU A 31 -19.83 -3.08 10.82
N LEU A 32 -19.96 -4.27 10.23
CA LEU A 32 -18.87 -5.23 10.08
C LEU A 32 -18.54 -5.57 8.63
N ALA A 33 -19.30 -5.07 7.65
CA ALA A 33 -18.92 -5.25 6.24
C ALA A 33 -17.58 -4.57 6.00
N PRO A 34 -16.55 -5.31 5.63
CA PRO A 34 -15.28 -4.67 5.29
C PRO A 34 -15.52 -3.65 4.16
N PRO A 35 -14.90 -2.48 4.21
CA PRO A 35 -15.00 -1.53 3.12
C PRO A 35 -14.53 -2.22 1.84
N ASP A 36 -15.23 -1.95 0.74
CA ASP A 36 -14.77 -2.39 -0.57
C ASP A 36 -13.51 -1.59 -0.95
N TRP A 37 -12.35 -2.16 -0.60
CA TRP A 37 -11.05 -1.53 -0.65
C TRP A 37 -10.66 -1.10 -2.07
N LEU A 38 -11.04 -1.86 -3.08
CA LEU A 38 -10.69 -1.60 -4.48
C LEU A 38 -11.86 -1.14 -5.34
N GLY A 39 -13.10 -1.42 -4.93
CA GLY A 39 -14.29 -1.11 -5.71
C GLY A 39 -14.85 0.29 -5.45
N THR A 40 -14.40 1.02 -4.41
CA THR A 40 -14.86 2.39 -4.15
C THR A 40 -13.77 3.42 -4.44
N VAL A 41 -14.13 4.53 -5.08
CA VAL A 41 -13.21 5.64 -5.43
C VAL A 41 -12.49 6.17 -4.18
N ARG A 42 -13.17 6.19 -3.03
CA ARG A 42 -12.63 6.70 -1.77
C ARG A 42 -11.50 5.83 -1.21
N TRP A 43 -11.62 4.50 -1.32
CA TRP A 43 -10.70 3.55 -0.71
C TRP A 43 -9.65 2.98 -1.66
N ALA A 44 -9.89 2.98 -2.98
CA ALA A 44 -9.01 2.36 -3.95
C ALA A 44 -7.57 2.93 -3.90
N LYS A 45 -7.42 4.27 -3.92
CA LYS A 45 -6.08 4.89 -3.82
C LYS A 45 -5.38 4.63 -2.49
N PRO A 46 -6.01 4.86 -1.31
CA PRO A 46 -5.39 4.54 -0.03
C PRO A 46 -4.97 3.08 0.09
N SER A 47 -5.78 2.16 -0.40
CA SER A 47 -5.49 0.72 -0.36
C SER A 47 -4.24 0.37 -1.15
N LEU A 48 -4.11 0.88 -2.37
CA LEU A 48 -2.93 0.68 -3.21
C LEU A 48 -1.68 1.31 -2.60
N ILE A 49 -1.80 2.49 -1.97
CA ILE A 49 -0.70 3.16 -1.27
C ILE A 49 -0.24 2.34 -0.07
N ILE A 50 -1.16 1.85 0.77
CA ILE A 50 -0.84 1.01 1.93
C ILE A 50 -0.14 -0.28 1.48
N MET A 51 -0.64 -0.91 0.43
CA MET A 51 -0.04 -2.12 -0.13
C MET A 51 1.36 -1.85 -0.69
N GLY A 52 1.55 -0.76 -1.41
CA GLY A 52 2.86 -0.34 -1.93
C GLY A 52 3.85 -0.02 -0.81
N PHE A 53 3.39 0.67 0.25
CA PHE A 53 4.18 0.94 1.43
C PHE A 53 4.62 -0.35 2.14
N TRP A 54 3.69 -1.29 2.33
CA TRP A 54 4.01 -2.58 2.96
C TRP A 54 5.03 -3.39 2.15
N GLY A 55 4.90 -3.41 0.84
CA GLY A 55 5.87 -4.06 -0.06
C GLY A 55 7.24 -3.37 -0.07
N GLY A 56 7.27 -2.04 0.10
CA GLY A 56 8.49 -1.25 0.09
C GLY A 56 9.29 -1.27 1.39
N VAL A 57 8.63 -1.45 2.55
CA VAL A 57 9.29 -1.45 3.86
C VAL A 57 10.13 -2.72 4.09
N GLY A 58 9.73 -3.85 3.52
CA GLY A 58 10.42 -5.13 3.68
C GLY A 58 11.41 -5.48 2.56
N GLY A 59 12.15 -6.57 2.75
CA GLY A 59 12.94 -7.20 1.70
C GLY A 59 14.21 -6.43 1.32
N TYR A 60 14.28 -5.98 0.08
CA TYR A 60 15.51 -5.43 -0.50
C TYR A 60 16.08 -4.22 0.25
N ASN A 61 15.24 -3.27 0.64
CA ASN A 61 15.68 -2.07 1.35
C ASN A 61 16.24 -2.41 2.73
N MET A 62 15.66 -3.37 3.42
CA MET A 62 16.16 -3.84 4.72
C MET A 62 17.57 -4.42 4.60
N ILE A 63 17.83 -5.23 3.56
CA ILE A 63 19.15 -5.83 3.32
C ILE A 63 20.19 -4.72 3.05
N LEU A 64 19.85 -3.72 2.25
CA LEU A 64 20.74 -2.59 1.97
C LEU A 64 21.09 -1.80 3.23
N TYR A 65 20.11 -1.52 4.08
CA TYR A 65 20.37 -0.84 5.35
C TYR A 65 21.20 -1.71 6.30
N MET A 66 20.93 -3.01 6.39
CA MET A 66 21.75 -3.92 7.20
C MET A 66 23.21 -3.96 6.73
N ALA A 67 23.45 -4.06 5.43
CA ALA A 67 24.78 -4.02 4.85
C ALA A 67 25.49 -2.68 5.14
N SER A 68 24.78 -1.57 5.01
CA SER A 68 25.32 -0.24 5.30
C SER A 68 25.68 -0.07 6.79
N LEU A 69 24.82 -0.56 7.68
CA LEU A 69 25.08 -0.52 9.13
C LEU A 69 26.27 -1.40 9.54
N GLN A 70 26.46 -2.55 8.92
CA GLN A 70 27.62 -3.41 9.16
C GLN A 70 28.93 -2.77 8.67
N GLY A 71 28.85 -1.86 7.71
CA GLY A 71 30.00 -1.11 7.23
C GLY A 71 30.48 0.00 8.19
N VAL A 72 29.74 0.33 9.24
CA VAL A 72 30.13 1.34 10.22
C VAL A 72 31.13 0.74 11.23
N PRO A 73 32.39 1.23 11.32
CA PRO A 73 33.37 0.70 12.25
C PRO A 73 32.96 0.87 13.72
N SER A 74 33.13 -0.17 14.54
CA SER A 74 32.82 -0.14 15.98
C SER A 74 33.59 0.93 16.74
N SER A 75 34.81 1.25 16.27
CA SER A 75 35.67 2.26 16.88
C SER A 75 35.03 3.64 17.03
N TYR A 76 34.13 4.02 16.14
CA TYR A 76 33.38 5.28 16.26
C TYR A 76 32.41 5.26 17.45
N TYR A 77 31.76 4.11 17.68
CA TYR A 77 30.85 3.95 18.82
C TYR A 77 31.58 3.87 20.13
N GLU A 78 32.75 3.20 20.17
CA GLU A 78 33.62 3.10 21.33
C GLU A 78 34.18 4.46 21.74
N ALA A 79 34.67 5.26 20.78
CA ALA A 79 35.12 6.62 21.03
C ALA A 79 33.99 7.50 21.60
N ALA A 80 32.80 7.43 21.00
CA ALA A 80 31.64 8.18 21.48
C ALA A 80 31.16 7.72 22.88
N GLU A 81 31.43 6.46 23.28
CA GLU A 81 31.17 6.00 24.64
C GLU A 81 32.12 6.63 25.66
N ILE A 82 33.40 6.74 25.31
CA ILE A 82 34.40 7.41 26.14
C ILE A 82 34.02 8.88 26.33
N ASP A 83 33.49 9.53 25.27
CA ASP A 83 33.01 10.91 25.32
C ASP A 83 31.66 11.07 26.07
N GLY A 84 31.08 9.97 26.58
CA GLY A 84 29.82 10.01 27.30
C GLY A 84 28.57 10.22 26.45
N ALA A 85 28.65 9.98 25.14
CA ALA A 85 27.52 10.17 24.22
C ALA A 85 26.42 9.12 24.47
N GLY A 86 25.19 9.60 24.68
CA GLY A 86 24.02 8.74 24.80
C GLY A 86 23.58 8.12 23.46
N PRO A 87 22.64 7.13 23.49
CA PRO A 87 22.22 6.40 22.28
C PRO A 87 21.70 7.30 21.14
N TRP A 88 20.94 8.33 21.49
CA TRP A 88 20.41 9.30 20.52
C TRP A 88 21.51 10.16 19.90
N ALA A 89 22.53 10.56 20.69
CA ALA A 89 23.66 11.30 20.17
C ALA A 89 24.49 10.44 19.20
N LYS A 90 24.75 9.17 19.54
CA LYS A 90 25.41 8.23 18.64
C LYS A 90 24.63 7.99 17.34
N PHE A 91 23.30 7.87 17.40
CA PHE A 91 22.49 7.71 16.22
C PHE A 91 22.62 8.90 15.26
N TRP A 92 22.45 10.12 15.76
CA TRP A 92 22.46 11.32 14.90
C TRP A 92 23.86 11.76 14.46
N ALA A 93 24.88 11.55 15.29
CA ALA A 93 26.25 11.97 14.99
C ALA A 93 27.07 10.94 14.20
N ILE A 94 26.79 9.64 14.36
CA ILE A 94 27.57 8.58 13.74
C ILE A 94 26.72 7.77 12.76
N THR A 95 25.65 7.13 13.25
CA THR A 95 24.88 6.18 12.45
C THR A 95 24.23 6.86 11.24
N TRP A 96 23.47 7.93 11.46
CA TRP A 96 22.76 8.63 10.41
C TRP A 96 23.65 9.17 9.30
N PRO A 97 24.76 9.91 9.58
CA PRO A 97 25.67 10.36 8.54
C PRO A 97 26.31 9.22 7.74
N MET A 98 26.68 8.14 8.41
CA MET A 98 27.33 7.00 7.78
C MET A 98 26.42 6.21 6.85
N ILE A 99 25.13 6.09 7.17
CA ILE A 99 24.14 5.42 6.30
C ILE A 99 23.45 6.38 5.30
N SER A 100 23.70 7.68 5.41
CA SER A 100 23.08 8.71 4.55
C SER A 100 23.26 8.44 3.04
N PRO A 101 24.43 7.99 2.53
CA PRO A 101 24.59 7.68 1.11
C PRO A 101 23.66 6.54 0.66
N THR A 102 23.51 5.52 1.50
CA THR A 102 22.61 4.39 1.24
C THR A 102 21.15 4.85 1.28
N THR A 103 20.79 5.71 2.23
CA THR A 103 19.45 6.29 2.31
C THR A 103 19.13 7.13 1.07
N PHE A 104 20.08 7.92 0.59
CA PHE A 104 19.92 8.71 -0.63
C PHE A 104 19.72 7.81 -1.86
N PHE A 105 20.52 6.75 -1.98
CA PHE A 105 20.37 5.76 -3.04
C PHE A 105 18.98 5.10 -3.03
N ILE A 106 18.53 4.62 -1.87
CA ILE A 106 17.22 4.00 -1.69
C ILE A 106 16.09 4.98 -2.03
N LEU A 107 16.23 6.24 -1.63
CA LEU A 107 15.25 7.29 -1.91
C LEU A 107 15.12 7.52 -3.43
N ILE A 108 16.24 7.70 -4.13
CA ILE A 108 16.23 7.91 -5.58
C ILE A 108 15.63 6.69 -6.30
N MET A 109 16.12 5.49 -5.97
CA MET A 109 15.60 4.26 -6.57
C MET A 109 14.12 4.04 -6.24
N GLY A 110 13.70 4.43 -5.06
CA GLY A 110 12.29 4.40 -4.65
C GLY A 110 11.40 5.36 -5.45
N ILE A 111 11.88 6.57 -5.72
CA ILE A 111 11.16 7.56 -6.56
C ILE A 111 11.05 7.04 -7.99
N ILE A 112 12.15 6.60 -8.58
CA ILE A 112 12.18 6.06 -9.94
C ILE A 112 11.25 4.85 -10.04
N GLY A 113 11.38 3.88 -9.13
CA GLY A 113 10.55 2.70 -9.08
C GLY A 113 9.07 3.01 -8.87
N GLY A 114 8.76 3.96 -7.99
CA GLY A 114 7.38 4.40 -7.75
C GLY A 114 6.71 5.03 -8.97
N LEU A 115 7.46 5.76 -9.77
CA LEU A 115 6.96 6.36 -11.01
C LEU A 115 6.80 5.34 -12.15
N GLN A 116 7.56 4.23 -12.12
CA GLN A 116 7.55 3.21 -13.17
C GLN A 116 6.70 1.98 -12.83
N SER A 117 6.42 1.72 -11.55
CA SER A 117 5.69 0.50 -11.14
C SER A 117 4.16 0.63 -11.17
N GLY A 118 3.66 1.81 -11.46
CA GLY A 118 2.22 2.11 -11.44
C GLY A 118 1.40 1.30 -12.44
N PHE A 119 2.00 0.92 -13.58
CA PHE A 119 1.34 0.13 -14.61
C PHE A 119 0.82 -1.21 -14.09
N MET A 120 1.71 -2.00 -13.46
CA MET A 120 1.35 -3.36 -13.01
C MET A 120 0.21 -3.31 -11.98
N THR A 121 0.31 -2.40 -11.01
CA THR A 121 -0.69 -2.23 -9.96
C THR A 121 -2.03 -1.76 -10.53
N ALA A 122 -2.02 -0.76 -11.41
CA ALA A 122 -3.24 -0.24 -12.02
C ALA A 122 -3.88 -1.26 -12.98
N ASN A 123 -3.08 -1.94 -13.82
CA ASN A 123 -3.60 -2.88 -14.81
C ASN A 123 -4.15 -4.16 -14.20
N VAL A 124 -3.43 -4.75 -13.22
CA VAL A 124 -3.79 -6.07 -12.68
C VAL A 124 -4.83 -5.98 -11.57
N MET A 125 -4.77 -4.96 -10.72
CA MET A 125 -5.62 -4.91 -9.53
C MET A 125 -6.92 -4.15 -9.73
N THR A 126 -6.92 -3.11 -10.54
CA THR A 126 -8.07 -2.21 -10.63
C THR A 126 -8.48 -1.86 -12.06
N GLU A 127 -7.68 -2.21 -13.06
CA GLU A 127 -7.87 -1.79 -14.47
C GLU A 127 -8.09 -0.27 -14.60
N GLY A 128 -7.43 0.50 -13.71
CA GLY A 128 -7.61 1.95 -13.63
C GLY A 128 -8.84 2.41 -12.85
N GLY A 129 -9.71 1.46 -12.39
CA GLY A 129 -10.97 1.76 -11.71
C GLY A 129 -10.84 1.95 -10.18
N PRO A 130 -11.95 2.24 -9.51
CA PRO A 130 -13.24 2.68 -10.05
C PRO A 130 -13.17 4.10 -10.62
N ALA A 131 -13.94 4.35 -11.67
CA ALA A 131 -14.06 5.68 -12.31
C ALA A 131 -12.72 6.35 -12.70
N GLY A 132 -11.72 5.57 -13.12
CA GLY A 132 -10.40 6.10 -13.49
C GLY A 132 -9.54 6.57 -12.29
N SER A 133 -9.98 6.32 -11.06
CA SER A 133 -9.33 6.87 -9.85
C SER A 133 -7.91 6.35 -9.62
N THR A 134 -7.60 5.16 -10.10
CA THR A 134 -6.28 4.52 -9.94
C THR A 134 -5.46 4.50 -11.23
N THR A 135 -5.89 5.24 -12.26
CA THR A 135 -5.13 5.36 -13.49
C THR A 135 -3.81 6.09 -13.22
N THR A 136 -2.70 5.40 -13.41
CA THR A 136 -1.35 5.95 -13.36
C THR A 136 -0.92 6.46 -14.74
N ILE A 137 0.16 7.26 -14.79
CA ILE A 137 0.69 7.77 -16.07
C ILE A 137 1.12 6.61 -16.98
N ASP A 138 1.78 5.60 -16.43
CA ASP A 138 2.21 4.40 -17.18
C ASP A 138 1.03 3.62 -17.75
N TYR A 139 -0.03 3.45 -16.95
CA TYR A 139 -1.23 2.76 -17.40
C TYR A 139 -1.97 3.56 -18.48
N TYR A 140 -2.05 4.88 -18.32
CA TYR A 140 -2.62 5.77 -19.33
C TYR A 140 -1.81 5.77 -20.63
N LEU A 141 -0.49 5.75 -20.53
CA LEU A 141 0.41 5.60 -21.68
C LEU A 141 0.13 4.29 -22.43
N TYR A 142 0.05 3.18 -21.69
CA TYR A 142 -0.28 1.88 -22.27
C TYR A 142 -1.63 1.87 -22.97
N GLN A 143 -2.68 2.39 -22.33
CA GLN A 143 -4.01 2.48 -22.94
C GLN A 143 -3.98 3.32 -24.22
N THR A 144 -3.25 4.42 -24.20
CA THR A 144 -3.15 5.32 -25.36
C THR A 144 -2.38 4.69 -26.52
N ALA A 145 -1.28 4.00 -26.22
CA ALA A 145 -0.46 3.33 -27.22
C ALA A 145 -1.15 2.10 -27.82
N PHE A 146 -1.59 1.17 -26.97
CA PHE A 146 -1.95 -0.19 -27.39
C PHE A 146 -3.46 -0.42 -27.47
N GLN A 147 -4.28 0.32 -26.75
CA GLN A 147 -5.74 0.18 -26.83
C GLN A 147 -6.35 1.19 -27.79
N ARG A 148 -5.83 2.44 -27.81
CA ARG A 148 -6.32 3.51 -28.70
C ARG A 148 -5.48 3.68 -29.95
N PHE A 149 -4.37 2.97 -30.09
CA PHE A 149 -3.42 3.02 -31.20
C PHE A 149 -2.90 4.42 -31.55
N ASN A 150 -2.85 5.31 -30.55
CA ASN A 150 -2.33 6.68 -30.74
C ASN A 150 -0.87 6.75 -30.28
N MET A 151 0.01 6.13 -31.07
CA MET A 151 1.44 5.99 -30.74
C MET A 151 2.17 7.34 -30.61
N GLY A 152 1.81 8.34 -31.43
CA GLY A 152 2.43 9.66 -31.39
C GLY A 152 2.20 10.37 -30.05
N TYR A 153 0.97 10.35 -29.56
CA TYR A 153 0.64 10.95 -28.27
C TYR A 153 1.23 10.15 -27.10
N ALA A 154 1.18 8.81 -27.17
CA ALA A 154 1.83 7.96 -26.17
C ALA A 154 3.34 8.21 -26.07
N SER A 155 4.02 8.40 -27.19
CA SER A 155 5.45 8.74 -27.22
C SER A 155 5.74 10.09 -26.53
N ALA A 156 4.86 11.08 -26.73
CA ALA A 156 5.00 12.37 -26.04
C ALA A 156 4.86 12.23 -24.52
N ILE A 157 3.91 11.39 -24.05
CA ILE A 157 3.75 11.09 -22.61
C ILE A 157 5.01 10.39 -22.08
N ALA A 158 5.56 9.42 -22.82
CA ALA A 158 6.78 8.70 -22.43
C ALA A 158 7.97 9.66 -22.29
N TRP A 159 8.16 10.61 -23.21
CA TRP A 159 9.19 11.62 -23.12
C TRP A 159 8.99 12.57 -21.94
N PHE A 160 7.74 12.94 -21.66
CA PHE A 160 7.42 13.75 -20.47
C PHE A 160 7.77 13.00 -19.19
N LEU A 161 7.38 11.73 -19.08
CA LEU A 161 7.68 10.88 -17.92
C LEU A 161 9.20 10.73 -17.74
N PHE A 162 9.93 10.49 -18.84
CA PHE A 162 11.39 10.44 -18.82
C PHE A 162 12.01 11.72 -18.27
N ALA A 163 11.54 12.88 -18.73
CA ALA A 163 12.03 14.18 -18.26
C ALA A 163 11.72 14.45 -16.78
N VAL A 164 10.64 13.89 -16.24
CA VAL A 164 10.29 14.01 -14.81
C VAL A 164 11.16 13.11 -13.93
N ILE A 165 11.59 11.97 -14.48
CA ILE A 165 12.41 10.98 -13.72
C ILE A 165 13.89 11.40 -13.71
N LEU A 166 14.36 12.13 -14.71
CA LEU A 166 15.76 12.56 -14.87
C LEU A 166 16.08 13.74 -13.98
#